data_70e8fdbc5d84d3402fe80a0209a0bc1f
#
_entry.id   70e8fdbc5d84d3402fe80a0209a0bc1f
#
_cell.length_a   1.000
_cell.length_b   1.000
_cell.length_c   1.000
_cell.angle_alpha   90.00
_cell.angle_beta   90.00
_cell.angle_gamma   90.00
#
_symmetry.space_group_name_H-M   'P 1'
#
loop_
_entity.id
_entity.type
_entity.pdbx_description
1 polymer ?
#
loop_
_entity_poly.entity_id
_entity_poly.type
_entity_poly.pdbx_seq_one_letter_code
_entity_poly.pdbx_strand_id
1 'polypeptide(L)'
;MREVLGCLAVRLAVGRMPEDELSSFEDLFRELLNHPSYEPAEDLLEVDRAFHDLVLRCSGNRWLMDIAGLLLDRSQLIRVISHKHPGRMEESWHEHLGLIEAIRGNDAAAAERWALVHVANARESVIQSIMP
;
A
#
# COMPACT_ATOMS: atom_id res chain seq x y z
N MET A 1 -1.14 0.59 -15.78
CA MET A 1 -1.71 1.88 -15.32
C MET A 1 -1.67 2.05 -13.81
N ARG A 2 -2.15 1.08 -13.06
CA ARG A 2 -2.13 1.12 -11.58
C ARG A 2 -0.72 1.30 -11.02
N GLU A 3 0.26 0.61 -11.58
CA GLU A 3 1.66 0.70 -11.16
C GLU A 3 2.21 2.12 -11.33
N VAL A 4 1.96 2.71 -12.49
CA VAL A 4 2.43 4.06 -12.81
C VAL A 4 1.78 5.08 -11.87
N LEU A 5 0.47 4.98 -11.66
CA LEU A 5 -0.27 5.91 -10.79
C LEU A 5 0.16 5.77 -9.33
N GLY A 6 0.35 4.53 -8.85
CA GLY A 6 0.80 4.28 -7.49
C GLY A 6 2.19 4.83 -7.23
N CYS A 7 3.12 4.61 -8.14
CA CYS A 7 4.49 5.11 -8.01
C CYS A 7 4.54 6.65 -8.07
N LEU A 8 3.75 7.25 -8.94
CA LEU A 8 3.66 8.70 -9.04
C LEU A 8 3.07 9.31 -7.77
N ALA A 9 2.00 8.71 -7.24
CA ALA A 9 1.38 9.18 -6.00
C ALA A 9 2.37 9.16 -4.84
N VAL A 10 3.10 8.06 -4.68
CA VAL A 10 4.12 7.90 -3.63
C VAL A 10 5.22 8.95 -3.79
N ARG A 11 5.73 9.12 -4.98
CA ARG A 11 6.79 10.11 -5.25
C ARG A 11 6.35 11.53 -4.89
N LEU A 12 5.12 11.89 -5.25
CA LEU A 12 4.57 13.21 -4.94
C LEU A 12 4.25 13.38 -3.45
N ALA A 13 3.94 12.30 -2.74
CA ALA A 13 3.63 12.35 -1.32
C ALA A 13 4.86 12.54 -0.43
N VAL A 14 6.06 12.21 -0.93
CA VAL A 14 7.30 12.42 -0.18
C VAL A 14 7.45 13.89 0.19
N GLY A 15 7.69 14.16 1.49
CA GLY A 15 7.79 15.51 2.01
C GLY A 15 6.45 16.18 2.33
N ARG A 16 5.33 15.48 2.08
CA ARG A 16 3.98 16.03 2.30
C ARG A 16 3.15 15.23 3.30
N MET A 17 3.66 14.08 3.76
CA MET A 17 2.91 13.23 4.68
C MET A 17 3.14 13.67 6.12
N PRO A 18 2.06 13.90 6.91
CA PRO A 18 2.20 14.29 8.31
C PRO A 18 2.89 13.20 9.12
N GLU A 19 3.85 13.60 9.96
CA GLU A 19 4.64 12.67 10.79
C GLU A 19 3.77 11.88 11.77
N ASP A 20 2.76 12.51 12.35
CA ASP A 20 1.85 11.84 13.28
C ASP A 20 1.05 10.72 12.59
N GLU A 21 0.60 10.94 11.35
CA GLU A 21 -0.09 9.91 10.59
C GLU A 21 0.86 8.78 10.16
N LEU A 22 2.09 9.11 9.75
CA LEU A 22 3.11 8.10 9.44
C LEU A 22 3.41 7.24 10.65
N SER A 23 3.59 7.86 11.82
CA SER A 23 3.88 7.13 13.06
C SER A 23 2.72 6.24 13.47
N SER A 24 1.48 6.70 13.30
CA SER A 24 0.31 5.90 13.62
C SER A 24 0.24 4.63 12.75
N PHE A 25 0.46 4.76 11.46
CA PHE A 25 0.47 3.59 10.57
C PHE A 25 1.68 2.69 10.83
N GLU A 26 2.84 3.28 11.11
CA GLU A 26 4.04 2.49 11.45
C GLU A 26 3.78 1.61 12.68
N ASP A 27 3.25 2.19 13.74
CA ASP A 27 2.95 1.44 14.97
C ASP A 27 1.91 0.34 14.70
N LEU A 28 0.90 0.64 13.90
CA LEU A 28 -0.14 -0.31 13.56
C LEU A 28 0.41 -1.48 12.76
N PHE A 29 1.23 -1.22 11.74
CA PHE A 29 1.83 -2.28 10.93
C PHE A 29 2.79 -3.14 11.74
N ARG A 30 3.57 -2.55 12.64
CA ARG A 30 4.45 -3.31 13.54
C ARG A 30 3.66 -4.20 14.48
N GLU A 31 2.55 -3.70 15.01
CA GLU A 31 1.69 -4.50 15.87
C GLU A 31 1.06 -5.65 15.09
N LEU A 32 0.58 -5.41 13.88
CA LEU A 32 0.02 -6.46 13.04
C LEU A 32 1.05 -7.56 12.71
N LEU A 33 2.31 -7.19 12.53
CA LEU A 33 3.39 -8.16 12.31
C LEU A 33 3.70 -8.98 13.56
N ASN A 34 3.57 -8.38 14.75
CA ASN A 34 3.79 -9.07 16.02
C ASN A 34 2.64 -10.01 16.39
N HIS A 35 1.46 -9.77 15.85
CA HIS A 35 0.26 -10.57 16.11
C HIS A 35 -0.35 -10.97 14.76
N PRO A 36 0.31 -11.87 14.02
CA PRO A 36 -0.14 -12.22 12.68
C PRO A 36 -1.51 -12.90 12.70
N SER A 37 -2.39 -12.43 11.81
CA SER A 37 -3.67 -13.07 11.53
C SER A 37 -3.52 -13.88 10.24
N TYR A 38 -4.01 -15.12 10.25
CA TYR A 38 -3.92 -16.00 9.09
C TYR A 38 -5.05 -15.79 8.11
N GLU A 39 -6.11 -15.14 8.53
CA GLU A 39 -7.24 -14.84 7.66
C GLU A 39 -7.39 -13.34 7.49
N PRO A 40 -7.56 -12.85 6.25
CA PRO A 40 -7.80 -11.44 6.02
C PRO A 40 -9.16 -11.06 6.59
N ALA A 41 -9.14 -10.40 7.72
CA ALA A 41 -10.34 -9.80 8.28
C ALA A 41 -10.65 -8.51 7.52
N GLU A 42 -11.92 -8.15 7.45
CA GLU A 42 -12.35 -6.92 6.81
C GLU A 42 -11.62 -5.70 7.37
N ASP A 43 -11.38 -5.68 8.67
CA ASP A 43 -10.67 -4.59 9.34
C ASP A 43 -9.23 -4.42 8.83
N LEU A 44 -8.55 -5.53 8.51
CA LEU A 44 -7.19 -5.47 8.00
C LEU A 44 -7.13 -4.94 6.56
N LEU A 45 -8.13 -5.27 5.76
CA LEU A 45 -8.27 -4.72 4.42
C LEU A 45 -8.56 -3.22 4.47
N GLU A 46 -9.33 -2.79 5.47
CA GLU A 46 -9.63 -1.37 5.67
C GLU A 46 -8.38 -0.59 6.09
N VAL A 47 -7.53 -1.18 6.91
CA VAL A 47 -6.23 -0.59 7.29
C VAL A 47 -5.35 -0.39 6.05
N ASP A 48 -5.27 -1.41 5.21
CA ASP A 48 -4.53 -1.35 3.96
C ASP A 48 -5.05 -0.22 3.06
N ARG A 49 -6.36 -0.18 2.89
CA ARG A 49 -7.02 0.85 2.10
C ARG A 49 -6.75 2.25 2.66
N ALA A 50 -6.87 2.43 3.97
CA ALA A 50 -6.66 3.72 4.62
C ALA A 50 -5.24 4.25 4.39
N PHE A 51 -4.24 3.38 4.44
CA PHE A 51 -2.87 3.77 4.17
C PHE A 51 -2.68 4.22 2.71
N HIS A 52 -3.21 3.47 1.77
CA HIS A 52 -3.14 3.84 0.35
C HIS A 52 -3.88 5.15 0.07
N ASP A 53 -5.02 5.37 0.71
CA ASP A 53 -5.78 6.63 0.59
C ASP A 53 -4.99 7.81 1.15
N LEU A 54 -4.27 7.62 2.26
CA LEU A 54 -3.44 8.66 2.83
C LEU A 54 -2.33 9.08 1.85
N VAL A 55 -1.63 8.11 1.27
CA VAL A 55 -0.58 8.39 0.29
C VAL A 55 -1.16 9.17 -0.89
N LEU A 56 -2.30 8.74 -1.40
CA LEU A 56 -2.95 9.37 -2.54
C LEU A 56 -3.36 10.82 -2.23
N ARG A 57 -3.97 11.05 -1.07
CA ARG A 57 -4.35 12.42 -0.65
C ARG A 57 -3.13 13.30 -0.48
N CYS A 58 -2.05 12.79 0.08
CA CYS A 58 -0.82 13.54 0.31
C CYS A 58 -0.03 13.79 -0.97
N SER A 59 -0.36 13.11 -2.06
CA SER A 59 0.25 13.40 -3.37
C SER A 59 -0.04 14.82 -3.83
N GLY A 60 -1.14 15.41 -3.35
CA GLY A 60 -1.55 16.76 -3.71
C GLY A 60 -1.97 16.90 -5.18
N ASN A 61 -2.22 15.79 -5.85
CA ASN A 61 -2.57 15.80 -7.27
C ASN A 61 -4.01 15.35 -7.46
N ARG A 62 -4.88 16.31 -7.78
CA ARG A 62 -6.30 16.05 -7.95
C ARG A 62 -6.61 15.08 -9.09
N TRP A 63 -5.84 15.15 -10.19
CA TRP A 63 -6.01 14.25 -11.32
C TRP A 63 -5.76 12.80 -10.93
N LEU A 64 -4.71 12.57 -10.13
CA LEU A 64 -4.45 11.22 -9.60
C LEU A 64 -5.57 10.74 -8.71
N MET A 65 -6.10 11.61 -7.86
CA MET A 65 -7.21 11.26 -6.97
C MET A 65 -8.46 10.89 -7.76
N ASP A 66 -8.78 11.67 -8.80
CA ASP A 66 -9.94 11.40 -9.64
C ASP A 66 -9.79 10.08 -10.41
N ILE A 67 -8.64 9.83 -11.01
CA ILE A 67 -8.37 8.60 -11.75
C ILE A 67 -8.39 7.39 -10.80
N ALA A 68 -7.79 7.51 -9.64
CA ALA A 68 -7.81 6.45 -8.64
C ALA A 68 -9.23 6.12 -8.19
N GLY A 69 -10.08 7.14 -8.07
CA GLY A 69 -11.50 6.94 -7.76
C GLY A 69 -12.24 6.12 -8.81
N LEU A 70 -11.92 6.33 -10.09
CA LEU A 70 -12.50 5.55 -11.19
C LEU A 70 -12.05 4.09 -11.18
N LEU A 71 -10.87 3.80 -10.61
CA LEU A 71 -10.30 2.45 -10.56
C LEU A 71 -10.54 1.77 -9.21
N LEU A 72 -11.27 2.43 -8.31
CA LEU A 72 -11.41 1.99 -6.92
C LEU A 72 -11.92 0.56 -6.79
N ASP A 73 -13.02 0.23 -7.47
CA ASP A 73 -13.64 -1.10 -7.37
C ASP A 73 -12.68 -2.22 -7.81
N ARG A 74 -11.96 -1.98 -8.90
CA ARG A 74 -10.98 -2.94 -9.42
C ARG A 74 -9.79 -3.09 -8.48
N SER A 75 -9.33 -1.98 -7.91
CA SER A 75 -8.21 -1.98 -6.95
C SER A 75 -8.59 -2.74 -5.68
N GLN A 76 -9.81 -2.56 -5.19
CA GLN A 76 -10.31 -3.30 -4.03
C GLN A 76 -10.39 -4.79 -4.29
N LEU A 77 -10.90 -5.18 -5.46
CA LEU A 77 -10.98 -6.59 -5.83
C LEU A 77 -9.59 -7.23 -5.86
N ILE A 78 -8.61 -6.55 -6.45
CA ILE A 78 -7.23 -7.03 -6.51
C ILE A 78 -6.67 -7.20 -5.10
N ARG A 79 -6.90 -6.25 -4.20
CA ARG A 79 -6.44 -6.34 -2.81
C ARG A 79 -7.06 -7.52 -2.09
N VAL A 80 -8.36 -7.73 -2.24
CA VAL A 80 -9.06 -8.86 -1.61
C VAL A 80 -8.45 -10.18 -2.08
N ILE A 81 -8.27 -10.35 -3.39
CA ILE A 81 -7.69 -11.58 -3.95
C ILE A 81 -6.24 -11.75 -3.51
N SER A 82 -5.45 -10.68 -3.58
CA SER A 82 -4.04 -10.71 -3.21
C SER A 82 -3.85 -11.12 -1.75
N HIS A 83 -4.62 -10.55 -0.85
CA HIS A 83 -4.47 -10.79 0.59
C HIS A 83 -4.93 -12.19 1.02
N LYS A 84 -5.66 -12.90 0.18
CA LYS A 84 -6.02 -14.30 0.45
C LYS A 84 -4.85 -15.25 0.24
N HIS A 85 -3.84 -14.83 -0.51
CA HIS A 85 -2.66 -15.67 -0.72
C HIS A 85 -1.86 -15.78 0.59
N PRO A 86 -1.49 -17.01 1.04
CA PRO A 86 -0.77 -17.20 2.30
C PRO A 86 0.53 -16.37 2.35
N GLY A 87 0.70 -15.64 3.45
CA GLY A 87 1.89 -14.82 3.67
C GLY A 87 1.88 -13.46 2.98
N ARG A 88 0.93 -13.19 2.09
CA ARG A 88 0.90 -11.93 1.35
C ARG A 88 0.62 -10.73 2.26
N MET A 89 -0.30 -10.87 3.20
CA MET A 89 -0.65 -9.77 4.10
C MET A 89 0.55 -9.35 4.94
N GLU A 90 1.26 -10.31 5.51
CA GLU A 90 2.47 -10.07 6.29
C GLU A 90 3.55 -9.41 5.43
N GLU A 91 3.78 -9.91 4.23
CA GLU A 91 4.69 -9.32 3.26
C GLU A 91 4.32 -7.87 2.95
N SER A 92 3.01 -7.61 2.78
CA SER A 92 2.49 -6.27 2.52
C SER A 92 2.79 -5.30 3.66
N TRP A 93 2.63 -5.73 4.92
CA TRP A 93 2.97 -4.89 6.07
C TRP A 93 4.46 -4.51 6.08
N HIS A 94 5.35 -5.44 5.75
CA HIS A 94 6.78 -5.15 5.62
C HIS A 94 7.05 -4.14 4.51
N GLU A 95 6.37 -4.26 3.38
CA GLU A 95 6.50 -3.31 2.27
C GLU A 95 6.03 -1.92 2.67
N HIS A 96 4.91 -1.83 3.40
CA HIS A 96 4.40 -0.55 3.88
C HIS A 96 5.37 0.10 4.87
N LEU A 97 6.00 -0.68 5.74
CA LEU A 97 7.02 -0.16 6.67
C LEU A 97 8.24 0.37 5.93
N GLY A 98 8.71 -0.34 4.90
CA GLY A 98 9.80 0.14 4.05
C GLY A 98 9.45 1.45 3.36
N LEU A 99 8.22 1.56 2.87
CA LEU A 99 7.72 2.77 2.24
C LEU A 99 7.68 3.94 3.23
N ILE A 100 7.19 3.72 4.45
CA ILE A 100 7.15 4.74 5.50
C ILE A 100 8.56 5.24 5.82
N GLU A 101 9.52 4.33 5.95
CA GLU A 101 10.91 4.68 6.23
C GLU A 101 11.49 5.56 5.12
N ALA A 102 11.24 5.20 3.85
CA ALA A 102 11.70 5.98 2.72
C ALA A 102 11.07 7.37 2.67
N ILE A 103 9.77 7.47 2.94
CA ILE A 103 9.05 8.74 2.97
C ILE A 103 9.57 9.62 4.10
N ARG A 104 9.77 9.06 5.29
CA ARG A 104 10.29 9.79 6.45
C ARG A 104 11.70 10.31 6.19
N GLY A 105 12.51 9.54 5.46
CA GLY A 105 13.85 9.92 5.07
C GLY A 105 13.92 10.88 3.89
N ASN A 106 12.79 11.33 3.36
CA ASN A 106 12.71 12.19 2.18
C ASN A 106 13.38 11.58 0.93
N ASP A 107 13.39 10.25 0.85
CA ASP A 107 14.02 9.53 -0.25
C ASP A 107 12.97 9.09 -1.27
N ALA A 108 12.69 9.97 -2.22
CA ALA A 108 11.68 9.72 -3.24
C ALA A 108 12.03 8.50 -4.11
N ALA A 109 13.29 8.28 -4.41
CA ALA A 109 13.71 7.14 -5.21
C ALA A 109 13.49 5.81 -4.48
N ALA A 110 13.82 5.75 -3.18
CA ALA A 110 13.57 4.57 -2.37
C ALA A 110 12.06 4.32 -2.21
N ALA A 111 11.27 5.38 -1.99
CA ALA A 111 9.83 5.28 -1.88
C ALA A 111 9.21 4.70 -3.17
N GLU A 112 9.67 5.17 -4.32
CA GLU A 112 9.22 4.66 -5.62
C GLU A 112 9.57 3.19 -5.81
N ARG A 113 10.79 2.78 -5.40
CA ARG A 113 11.20 1.37 -5.47
C ARG A 113 10.31 0.48 -4.59
N TRP A 114 9.98 0.94 -3.37
CA TRP A 114 9.07 0.20 -2.50
C TRP A 114 7.67 0.08 -3.09
N ALA A 115 7.18 1.14 -3.73
CA ALA A 115 5.88 1.11 -4.40
C ALA A 115 5.87 0.10 -5.55
N LEU A 116 6.94 0.05 -6.35
CA LEU A 116 7.08 -0.93 -7.44
C LEU A 116 7.11 -2.37 -6.91
N VAL A 117 7.88 -2.61 -5.85
CA VAL A 117 7.95 -3.93 -5.21
C VAL A 117 6.57 -4.35 -4.70
N HIS A 118 5.89 -3.43 -4.02
CA HIS A 118 4.56 -3.69 -3.46
C HIS A 118 3.56 -4.10 -4.55
N VAL A 119 3.49 -3.34 -5.64
CA VAL A 119 2.56 -3.63 -6.73
C VAL A 119 2.94 -4.92 -7.47
N ALA A 120 4.23 -5.15 -7.68
CA ALA A 120 4.71 -6.37 -8.34
C ALA A 120 4.37 -7.62 -7.50
N ASN A 121 4.58 -7.56 -6.19
CA ASN A 121 4.26 -8.67 -5.29
C ASN A 121 2.76 -8.90 -5.19
N ALA A 122 1.96 -7.84 -5.18
CA ALA A 122 0.50 -7.96 -5.19
C ALA A 122 0.02 -8.63 -6.47
N ARG A 123 0.56 -8.25 -7.62
CA ARG A 123 0.23 -8.86 -8.91
C ARG A 123 0.59 -10.34 -8.91
N GLU A 124 1.78 -10.68 -8.44
CA GLU A 124 2.23 -12.07 -8.38
C GLU A 124 1.32 -12.92 -7.49
N SER A 125 0.92 -12.40 -6.33
CA SER A 125 0.03 -13.14 -5.43
C SER A 125 -1.36 -13.36 -6.03
N VAL A 126 -1.86 -12.41 -6.82
CA VAL A 126 -3.12 -12.57 -7.55
C VAL A 126 -2.99 -13.68 -8.60
N ILE A 127 -1.92 -13.66 -9.37
CA ILE A 127 -1.65 -14.68 -10.39
C ILE A 127 -1.58 -16.07 -9.75
N GLN A 128 -0.85 -16.22 -8.65
CA GLN A 128 -0.73 -17.49 -7.94
C GLN A 128 -2.07 -17.95 -7.34
N SER A 129 -2.95 -17.03 -6.98
CA SER A 129 -4.25 -17.35 -6.40
C SER A 129 -5.26 -17.86 -7.43
N ILE A 130 -5.14 -17.43 -8.69
CA ILE A 130 -6.07 -17.81 -9.76
C ILE A 130 -5.53 -18.88 -10.71
N MET A 131 -4.23 -19.15 -10.67
CA MET A 131 -3.59 -20.20 -11.45
C MET A 131 -3.45 -21.45 -10.59
N PRO A 132 -3.92 -22.63 -11.06
CA PRO A 132 -3.79 -23.88 -10.30
C PRO A 132 -2.34 -24.33 -10.15
#